data_2333df37864e7d2b26c4d12cbe19dc7f
#
_entry.id   2333df37864e7d2b26c4d12cbe19dc7f
#
_cell.length_a   1.000
_cell.length_b   1.000
_cell.length_c   1.000
_cell.angle_alpha   90.00
_cell.angle_beta   90.00
_cell.angle_gamma   90.00
#
_symmetry.space_group_name_H-M   'P 1'
#
loop_
_entity.id
_entity.type
_entity.pdbx_description
1 polymer ?
#
loop_
_entity_poly.entity_id
_entity_poly.type
_entity_poly.pdbx_seq_one_letter_code
_entity_poly.pdbx_strand_id
1 'polypeptide(L)'
;MELPKNTSKFKAVVFTADKFEDMEIFFPVFRLLEQRWHVDIAAPDRNEIHGEHGYALKPDKVIEEIIPDEYDILIIPGGDPGGAPATVRRIKKAQEITKSFFAKNKPVAAICHGPWTLVSAGMVKGRHLTSFWHDGVPEDIKKAGGIWEDKEVVVDGNLVTSRWPMDLPAFMREMMKMVKQVEKESTDK
;
A
#
# COMPACT_ATOMS: atom_id res chain seq x y z
N MET A 1 -0.10 10.28 -16.82
CA MET A 1 1.36 9.99 -16.82
C MET A 1 1.55 8.49 -16.81
N GLU A 2 2.51 7.98 -17.57
CA GLU A 2 2.94 6.58 -17.51
C GLU A 2 4.27 6.49 -16.76
N LEU A 3 4.39 5.53 -15.85
CA LEU A 3 5.61 5.34 -15.06
C LEU A 3 6.63 4.49 -15.83
N PRO A 4 7.95 4.70 -15.62
CA PRO A 4 9.00 3.85 -16.19
C PRO A 4 8.82 2.39 -15.74
N LYS A 5 9.11 1.44 -16.62
CA LYS A 5 9.02 0.01 -16.31
C LYS A 5 10.41 -0.62 -16.27
N ASN A 6 10.71 -1.26 -15.17
CA ASN A 6 11.93 -2.05 -15.01
C ASN A 6 11.64 -3.54 -15.27
N THR A 7 12.61 -4.25 -15.83
CA THR A 7 12.55 -5.70 -16.04
C THR A 7 13.16 -6.45 -14.85
N SER A 8 12.73 -6.13 -13.64
CA SER A 8 13.25 -6.75 -12.43
C SER A 8 12.54 -8.08 -12.13
N LYS A 9 13.24 -8.99 -11.44
CA LYS A 9 12.60 -10.14 -10.82
C LYS A 9 11.75 -9.74 -9.61
N PHE A 10 12.08 -8.59 -8.98
CA PHE A 10 11.34 -8.06 -7.83
C PHE A 10 10.22 -7.15 -8.30
N LYS A 11 9.02 -7.38 -7.80
CA LYS A 11 7.83 -6.66 -8.22
C LYS A 11 7.02 -6.13 -7.04
N ALA A 12 6.63 -4.87 -7.15
CA ALA A 12 5.70 -4.22 -6.25
C ALA A 12 4.35 -3.96 -6.92
N VAL A 13 3.27 -4.06 -6.17
CA VAL A 13 1.95 -3.60 -6.61
C VAL A 13 1.43 -2.52 -5.67
N VAL A 14 0.90 -1.45 -6.25
CA VAL A 14 0.27 -0.35 -5.54
C VAL A 14 -1.22 -0.37 -5.83
N PHE A 15 -2.07 -0.49 -4.80
CA PHE A 15 -3.52 -0.41 -4.96
C PHE A 15 -4.00 1.02 -4.78
N THR A 16 -4.70 1.54 -5.78
CA THR A 16 -5.25 2.89 -5.72
C THR A 16 -6.51 3.03 -6.58
N ALA A 17 -7.08 4.23 -6.62
CA ALA A 17 -8.21 4.62 -7.47
C ALA A 17 -8.17 6.15 -7.65
N ASP A 18 -9.22 6.72 -8.23
CA ASP A 18 -9.36 8.16 -8.38
C ASP A 18 -9.35 8.90 -7.03
N LYS A 19 -8.84 10.12 -6.98
CA LYS A 19 -8.61 10.95 -5.78
C LYS A 19 -7.62 10.31 -4.79
N PHE A 20 -6.50 9.82 -5.30
CA PHE A 20 -5.39 9.34 -4.49
C PHE A 20 -4.55 10.51 -3.93
N GLU A 21 -3.85 10.29 -2.82
CA GLU A 21 -2.83 11.23 -2.35
C GLU A 21 -1.55 11.08 -3.19
N ASP A 22 -1.19 12.12 -3.92
CA ASP A 22 -0.12 12.11 -4.92
C ASP A 22 1.23 11.70 -4.34
N MET A 23 1.64 12.27 -3.21
CA MET A 23 2.94 11.97 -2.60
C MET A 23 3.02 10.53 -2.08
N GLU A 24 1.91 9.97 -1.60
CA GLU A 24 1.85 8.62 -1.07
C GLU A 24 1.95 7.54 -2.15
N ILE A 25 1.73 7.91 -3.40
CA ILE A 25 2.02 7.06 -4.57
C ILE A 25 3.42 7.33 -5.10
N PHE A 26 3.71 8.58 -5.51
CA PHE A 26 4.91 8.87 -6.26
C PHE A 26 6.18 8.67 -5.46
N PHE A 27 6.20 9.02 -4.18
CA PHE A 27 7.40 8.87 -3.38
C PHE A 27 7.81 7.39 -3.20
N PRO A 28 6.93 6.47 -2.75
CA PRO A 28 7.25 5.05 -2.71
C PRO A 28 7.59 4.45 -4.06
N VAL A 29 6.86 4.82 -5.11
CA VAL A 29 7.09 4.30 -6.46
C VAL A 29 8.49 4.69 -6.97
N PHE A 30 8.87 5.97 -6.89
CA PHE A 30 10.18 6.40 -7.35
C PHE A 30 11.32 5.80 -6.51
N ARG A 31 11.12 5.59 -5.21
CA ARG A 31 12.09 4.89 -4.36
C ARG A 31 12.30 3.43 -4.77
N LEU A 32 11.25 2.73 -5.18
CA LEU A 32 11.35 1.37 -5.70
C LEU A 32 11.97 1.33 -7.11
N LEU A 33 11.58 2.26 -7.98
CA LEU A 33 12.18 2.38 -9.32
C LEU A 33 13.69 2.69 -9.26
N GLU A 34 14.13 3.49 -8.28
CA GLU A 34 15.57 3.75 -8.01
C GLU A 34 16.30 2.45 -7.63
N GLN A 35 15.66 1.54 -6.88
CA GLN A 35 16.17 0.20 -6.57
C GLN A 35 15.99 -0.78 -7.73
N ARG A 36 15.55 -0.31 -8.89
CA ARG A 36 15.27 -1.11 -10.10
C ARG A 36 14.17 -2.16 -9.94
N TRP A 37 13.28 -2.01 -8.98
CA TRP A 37 12.09 -2.83 -8.88
C TRP A 37 11.11 -2.56 -10.02
N HIS A 38 10.38 -3.58 -10.44
CA HIS A 38 9.19 -3.38 -11.26
C HIS A 38 8.02 -2.94 -10.37
N VAL A 39 7.29 -1.92 -10.79
CA VAL A 39 6.14 -1.43 -10.04
C VAL A 39 4.93 -1.37 -10.96
N ASP A 40 3.83 -2.00 -10.55
CA ASP A 40 2.53 -1.87 -11.19
C ASP A 40 1.57 -1.08 -10.30
N ILE A 41 0.91 -0.10 -10.90
CA ILE A 41 -0.23 0.58 -10.30
C ILE A 41 -1.49 -0.18 -10.70
N ALA A 42 -2.24 -0.66 -9.72
CA ALA A 42 -3.48 -1.38 -9.93
C ALA A 42 -4.68 -0.58 -9.40
N ALA A 43 -5.67 -0.38 -10.25
CA ALA A 43 -6.88 0.37 -9.97
C ALA A 43 -8.14 -0.45 -10.32
N PRO A 44 -9.36 0.03 -10.03
CA PRO A 44 -10.60 -0.69 -10.36
C PRO A 44 -10.77 -0.98 -11.85
N ASP A 45 -10.25 -0.10 -12.68
CA ASP A 45 -10.26 -0.22 -14.15
C ASP A 45 -8.99 0.43 -14.75
N ARG A 46 -8.91 0.53 -16.08
CA ARG A 46 -7.75 1.11 -16.80
C ARG A 46 -7.96 2.56 -17.22
N ASN A 47 -8.99 3.22 -16.71
CA ASN A 47 -9.20 4.65 -16.96
C ASN A 47 -8.11 5.47 -16.26
N GLU A 48 -7.82 6.64 -16.79
CA GLU A 48 -6.93 7.57 -16.12
C GLU A 48 -7.55 7.99 -14.79
N ILE A 49 -6.75 7.98 -13.72
CA ILE A 49 -7.13 8.37 -12.37
C ILE A 49 -6.37 9.63 -11.98
N HIS A 50 -6.95 10.45 -11.11
CA HIS A 50 -6.42 11.74 -10.71
C HIS A 50 -6.15 11.78 -9.21
N GLY A 51 -5.01 12.34 -8.86
CA GLY A 51 -4.65 12.65 -7.48
C GLY A 51 -5.31 13.93 -6.97
N GLU A 52 -5.30 14.11 -5.67
CA GLU A 52 -5.87 15.29 -5.02
C GLU A 52 -5.12 16.58 -5.38
N HIS A 53 -3.85 16.48 -5.76
CA HIS A 53 -2.98 17.61 -6.08
C HIS A 53 -2.75 17.79 -7.59
N GLY A 54 -3.54 17.12 -8.42
CA GLY A 54 -3.64 17.36 -9.85
C GLY A 54 -2.75 16.50 -10.75
N TYR A 55 -2.05 15.52 -10.22
CA TYR A 55 -1.38 14.54 -11.07
C TYR A 55 -2.35 13.51 -11.61
N ALA A 56 -2.16 13.13 -12.87
CA ALA A 56 -2.93 12.08 -13.53
C ALA A 56 -2.04 10.85 -13.77
N LEU A 57 -2.58 9.68 -13.46
CA LEU A 57 -1.94 8.38 -13.64
C LEU A 57 -2.82 7.47 -14.50
N LYS A 58 -2.18 6.73 -15.40
CA LYS A 58 -2.84 5.63 -16.09
C LYS A 58 -2.45 4.33 -15.38
N PRO A 59 -3.42 3.57 -14.82
CA PRO A 59 -3.14 2.30 -14.17
C PRO A 59 -2.53 1.29 -15.13
N ASP A 60 -1.60 0.48 -14.62
CA ASP A 60 -0.95 -0.59 -15.38
C ASP A 60 -1.80 -1.85 -15.43
N LYS A 61 -2.54 -2.09 -14.35
CA LYS A 61 -3.35 -3.29 -14.12
C LYS A 61 -4.72 -2.93 -13.57
N VAL A 62 -5.66 -3.83 -13.77
CA VAL A 62 -6.89 -3.85 -12.98
C VAL A 62 -6.66 -4.72 -11.74
N ILE A 63 -7.20 -4.31 -10.59
CA ILE A 63 -7.02 -5.05 -9.32
C ILE A 63 -7.46 -6.52 -9.48
N GLU A 64 -8.50 -6.77 -10.26
CA GLU A 64 -9.00 -8.12 -10.55
C GLU A 64 -7.97 -9.02 -11.27
N GLU A 65 -7.01 -8.43 -12.01
CA GLU A 65 -5.97 -9.13 -12.76
C GLU A 65 -4.74 -9.48 -11.91
N ILE A 66 -4.66 -8.96 -10.68
CA ILE A 66 -3.47 -9.14 -9.83
C ILE A 66 -3.41 -10.58 -9.30
N ILE A 67 -2.29 -11.23 -9.59
CA ILE A 67 -1.92 -12.53 -9.05
C ILE A 67 -0.91 -12.29 -7.92
N PRO A 68 -1.28 -12.52 -6.63
CA PRO A 68 -0.42 -12.15 -5.49
C PRO A 68 0.97 -12.78 -5.50
N ASP A 69 1.09 -13.94 -6.15
CA ASP A 69 2.35 -14.69 -6.20
C ASP A 69 3.41 -14.03 -7.09
N GLU A 70 2.98 -13.19 -8.03
CA GLU A 70 3.87 -12.45 -8.93
C GLU A 70 4.50 -11.21 -8.28
N TYR A 71 4.07 -10.83 -7.07
CA TYR A 71 4.52 -9.61 -6.41
C TYR A 71 5.14 -9.92 -5.04
N ASP A 72 6.13 -9.11 -4.67
CA ASP A 72 6.92 -9.27 -3.46
C ASP A 72 6.48 -8.28 -2.35
N ILE A 73 5.88 -7.16 -2.69
CA ILE A 73 5.35 -6.17 -1.75
C ILE A 73 4.03 -5.58 -2.26
N LEU A 74 3.10 -5.35 -1.34
CA LEU A 74 1.85 -4.62 -1.56
C LEU A 74 1.92 -3.26 -0.89
N ILE A 75 1.60 -2.19 -1.62
CA ILE A 75 1.52 -0.83 -1.12
C ILE A 75 0.08 -0.33 -1.24
N ILE A 76 -0.44 0.25 -0.16
CA ILE A 76 -1.82 0.76 -0.08
C ILE A 76 -1.76 2.21 0.41
N PRO A 77 -1.66 3.19 -0.49
CA PRO A 77 -1.72 4.61 -0.17
C PRO A 77 -3.13 5.04 0.25
N GLY A 78 -3.20 6.28 0.72
CA GLY A 78 -4.45 6.96 1.02
C GLY A 78 -4.96 7.83 -0.12
N GLY A 79 -5.54 8.96 0.27
CA GLY A 79 -6.21 9.93 -0.58
C GLY A 79 -7.49 10.44 0.06
N ASP A 80 -8.31 11.14 -0.70
CA ASP A 80 -9.62 11.60 -0.26
C ASP A 80 -10.42 10.46 0.37
N PRO A 81 -10.97 10.60 1.58
CA PRO A 81 -11.66 9.52 2.28
C PRO A 81 -12.87 8.96 1.51
N GLY A 82 -13.47 9.75 0.61
CA GLY A 82 -14.54 9.31 -0.31
C GLY A 82 -14.01 8.78 -1.65
N GLY A 83 -12.72 8.93 -1.93
CA GLY A 83 -12.05 8.58 -3.19
C GLY A 83 -11.37 7.21 -3.17
N ALA A 84 -10.06 7.20 -3.44
CA ALA A 84 -9.25 5.98 -3.57
C ALA A 84 -9.39 5.02 -2.39
N PRO A 85 -9.23 5.44 -1.10
CA PRO A 85 -9.33 4.53 0.02
C PRO A 85 -10.72 3.88 0.15
N ALA A 86 -11.81 4.67 -0.03
CA ALA A 86 -13.16 4.14 0.04
C ALA A 86 -13.46 3.16 -1.10
N THR A 87 -12.87 3.37 -2.26
CA THR A 87 -13.04 2.52 -3.44
C THR A 87 -12.30 1.21 -3.25
N VAL A 88 -10.99 1.26 -2.97
CA VAL A 88 -10.13 0.08 -2.84
C VAL A 88 -10.60 -0.85 -1.73
N ARG A 89 -10.96 -0.30 -0.54
CA ARG A 89 -11.42 -1.12 0.60
C ARG A 89 -12.67 -1.96 0.31
N ARG A 90 -13.49 -1.56 -0.68
CA ARG A 90 -14.74 -2.27 -1.06
C ARG A 90 -14.53 -3.35 -2.10
N ILE A 91 -13.40 -3.37 -2.79
CA ILE A 91 -13.09 -4.37 -3.81
C ILE A 91 -12.74 -5.68 -3.12
N LYS A 92 -13.57 -6.71 -3.30
CA LYS A 92 -13.37 -8.03 -2.67
C LYS A 92 -12.01 -8.62 -3.06
N LYS A 93 -11.63 -8.49 -4.32
CA LYS A 93 -10.34 -8.97 -4.81
C LYS A 93 -9.16 -8.29 -4.12
N ALA A 94 -9.21 -6.97 -3.87
CA ALA A 94 -8.18 -6.26 -3.11
C ALA A 94 -8.05 -6.81 -1.69
N GLN A 95 -9.17 -7.13 -1.02
CA GLN A 95 -9.17 -7.75 0.30
C GLN A 95 -8.56 -9.16 0.26
N GLU A 96 -8.89 -9.97 -0.74
CA GLU A 96 -8.35 -11.33 -0.91
C GLU A 96 -6.85 -11.31 -1.16
N ILE A 97 -6.38 -10.41 -2.04
CA ILE A 97 -4.95 -10.21 -2.31
C ILE A 97 -4.24 -9.79 -1.04
N THR A 98 -4.78 -8.81 -0.31
CA THR A 98 -4.23 -8.37 0.98
C THR A 98 -4.06 -9.55 1.95
N LYS A 99 -5.10 -10.39 2.11
CA LYS A 99 -5.02 -11.61 2.93
C LYS A 99 -3.92 -12.55 2.46
N SER A 100 -3.76 -12.72 1.14
CA SER A 100 -2.72 -13.58 0.57
C SER A 100 -1.31 -13.11 0.93
N PHE A 101 -1.05 -11.79 0.90
CA PHE A 101 0.22 -11.22 1.32
C PHE A 101 0.53 -11.53 2.78
N PHE A 102 -0.44 -11.34 3.67
CA PHE A 102 -0.27 -11.69 5.09
C PHE A 102 -0.06 -13.19 5.30
N ALA A 103 -0.85 -14.04 4.65
CA ALA A 103 -0.73 -15.49 4.77
C ALA A 103 0.64 -16.03 4.31
N LYS A 104 1.28 -15.34 3.36
CA LYS A 104 2.61 -15.69 2.83
C LYS A 104 3.74 -14.90 3.47
N ASN A 105 3.45 -14.15 4.52
CA ASN A 105 4.40 -13.26 5.20
C ASN A 105 5.12 -12.28 4.26
N LYS A 106 4.47 -11.91 3.15
CA LYS A 106 4.99 -10.88 2.22
C LYS A 106 4.77 -9.49 2.79
N PRO A 107 5.69 -8.54 2.59
CA PRO A 107 5.55 -7.16 3.04
C PRO A 107 4.26 -6.48 2.57
N VAL A 108 3.62 -5.76 3.49
CA VAL A 108 2.49 -4.87 3.24
C VAL A 108 2.81 -3.50 3.83
N ALA A 109 2.68 -2.47 3.02
CA ALA A 109 2.92 -1.08 3.42
C ALA A 109 1.63 -0.26 3.21
N ALA A 110 1.08 0.34 4.26
CA ALA A 110 -0.14 1.14 4.15
C ALA A 110 0.02 2.49 4.87
N ILE A 111 -0.50 3.55 4.26
CA ILE A 111 -0.36 4.90 4.79
C ILE A 111 -1.70 5.65 4.73
N CYS A 112 -1.89 6.60 5.64
CA CYS A 112 -3.01 7.52 5.68
C CYS A 112 -4.35 6.78 5.88
N HIS A 113 -5.26 6.81 4.91
CA HIS A 113 -6.50 6.05 4.89
C HIS A 113 -6.32 4.61 4.34
N GLY A 114 -5.14 4.27 3.80
CA GLY A 114 -4.83 2.93 3.27
C GLY A 114 -5.14 1.79 4.24
N PRO A 115 -4.89 1.92 5.58
CA PRO A 115 -5.25 0.91 6.57
C PRO A 115 -6.74 0.52 6.61
N TRP A 116 -7.66 1.31 6.07
CA TRP A 116 -9.05 0.88 5.89
C TRP A 116 -9.18 -0.40 5.04
N THR A 117 -8.30 -0.59 4.07
CA THR A 117 -8.27 -1.83 3.28
C THR A 117 -7.86 -3.02 4.14
N LEU A 118 -6.92 -2.83 5.07
CA LEU A 118 -6.51 -3.85 6.03
C LEU A 118 -7.65 -4.22 6.97
N VAL A 119 -8.41 -3.22 7.45
CA VAL A 119 -9.62 -3.43 8.26
C VAL A 119 -10.64 -4.26 7.49
N SER A 120 -10.95 -3.87 6.25
CA SER A 120 -11.92 -4.57 5.39
C SER A 120 -11.48 -6.00 5.04
N ALA A 121 -10.16 -6.23 4.94
CA ALA A 121 -9.58 -7.55 4.77
C ALA A 121 -9.51 -8.38 6.07
N GLY A 122 -9.83 -7.80 7.25
CA GLY A 122 -9.73 -8.49 8.54
C GLY A 122 -8.31 -8.76 9.01
N MET A 123 -7.33 -7.96 8.56
CA MET A 123 -5.90 -8.19 8.79
C MET A 123 -5.30 -7.34 9.91
N VAL A 124 -6.14 -6.65 10.71
CA VAL A 124 -5.68 -5.75 11.78
C VAL A 124 -5.80 -6.35 13.19
N LYS A 125 -6.55 -7.42 13.38
CA LYS A 125 -6.81 -7.99 14.70
C LYS A 125 -5.52 -8.39 15.42
N GLY A 126 -5.29 -7.81 16.60
CA GLY A 126 -4.11 -8.07 17.45
C GLY A 126 -2.82 -7.45 16.92
N ARG A 127 -2.85 -6.68 15.84
CA ARG A 127 -1.67 -6.01 15.28
C ARG A 127 -1.53 -4.58 15.77
N HIS A 128 -0.30 -4.14 15.92
CA HIS A 128 0.06 -2.74 16.12
C HIS A 128 0.12 -2.03 14.78
N LEU A 129 -0.56 -0.89 14.66
CA LEU A 129 -0.55 -0.09 13.43
C LEU A 129 -0.93 1.36 13.70
N THR A 130 -0.59 2.22 12.77
CA THR A 130 -1.02 3.61 12.73
C THR A 130 -1.77 3.90 11.43
N SER A 131 -2.40 5.07 11.35
CA SER A 131 -3.15 5.57 10.20
C SER A 131 -3.34 7.06 10.31
N PHE A 132 -3.96 7.67 9.30
CA PHE A 132 -4.54 8.99 9.47
C PHE A 132 -5.46 9.02 10.69
N TRP A 133 -5.38 10.09 11.49
CA TRP A 133 -6.00 10.15 12.82
C TRP A 133 -7.42 10.71 12.85
N HIS A 134 -7.98 11.03 11.68
CA HIS A 134 -9.35 11.48 11.50
C HIS A 134 -10.19 10.49 10.68
N ASP A 135 -11.37 10.90 10.31
CA ASP A 135 -12.31 10.23 9.40
C ASP A 135 -12.75 8.82 9.86
N GLY A 136 -12.55 8.52 11.15
CA GLY A 136 -12.96 7.25 11.73
C GLY A 136 -11.99 6.08 11.48
N VAL A 137 -10.80 6.33 10.89
CA VAL A 137 -9.82 5.25 10.62
C VAL A 137 -9.33 4.60 11.91
N PRO A 138 -8.91 5.36 12.96
CA PRO A 138 -8.52 4.78 14.24
C PRO A 138 -9.62 3.98 14.92
N GLU A 139 -10.86 4.47 14.85
CA GLU A 139 -12.04 3.83 15.44
C GLU A 139 -12.35 2.50 14.75
N ASP A 140 -12.31 2.47 13.41
CA ASP A 140 -12.49 1.26 12.61
C ASP A 140 -11.41 0.21 12.93
N ILE A 141 -10.14 0.63 13.05
CA ILE A 141 -9.02 -0.24 13.44
C ILE A 141 -9.26 -0.85 14.82
N LYS A 142 -9.55 -0.02 15.84
CA LYS A 142 -9.81 -0.45 17.21
C LYS A 142 -11.02 -1.37 17.28
N LYS A 143 -12.12 -1.04 16.60
CA LYS A 143 -13.33 -1.86 16.51
C LYS A 143 -13.08 -3.23 15.88
N ALA A 144 -12.16 -3.30 14.91
CA ALA A 144 -11.73 -4.54 14.29
C ALA A 144 -10.69 -5.33 15.12
N GLY A 145 -10.34 -4.84 16.31
CA GLY A 145 -9.41 -5.49 17.25
C GLY A 145 -7.93 -5.17 16.99
N GLY A 146 -7.62 -4.16 16.21
CA GLY A 146 -6.27 -3.63 16.04
C GLY A 146 -5.85 -2.71 17.20
N ILE A 147 -4.55 -2.59 17.41
CA ILE A 147 -3.91 -1.73 18.43
C ILE A 147 -3.39 -0.49 17.70
N TRP A 148 -4.20 0.56 17.67
CA TRP A 148 -3.83 1.80 17.00
C TRP A 148 -2.90 2.65 17.85
N GLU A 149 -1.84 3.17 17.23
CA GLU A 149 -0.85 4.03 17.87
C GLU A 149 -0.69 5.34 17.06
N ASP A 150 -0.69 6.50 17.74
CA ASP A 150 -0.38 7.78 17.11
C ASP A 150 1.15 7.95 17.01
N LYS A 151 1.73 7.34 15.97
CA LYS A 151 3.17 7.42 15.66
C LYS A 151 3.38 7.66 14.18
N GLU A 152 4.48 8.34 13.82
CA GLU A 152 4.83 8.60 12.42
C GLU A 152 4.97 7.31 11.59
N VAL A 153 5.40 6.23 12.22
CA VAL A 153 5.52 4.90 11.61
C VAL A 153 5.36 3.82 12.67
N VAL A 154 4.65 2.75 12.33
CA VAL A 154 4.54 1.53 13.13
C VAL A 154 4.87 0.34 12.24
N VAL A 155 5.72 -0.56 12.76
CA VAL A 155 6.09 -1.82 12.12
C VAL A 155 5.62 -2.97 13.00
N ASP A 156 4.88 -3.91 12.43
CA ASP A 156 4.41 -5.13 13.08
C ASP A 156 4.61 -6.32 12.13
N GLY A 157 5.71 -7.04 12.34
CA GLY A 157 6.08 -8.16 11.47
C GLY A 157 6.28 -7.73 10.01
N ASN A 158 5.44 -8.24 9.12
CA ASN A 158 5.46 -7.91 7.70
C ASN A 158 4.62 -6.68 7.32
N LEU A 159 4.08 -5.95 8.30
CA LEU A 159 3.27 -4.75 8.09
C LEU A 159 4.04 -3.49 8.51
N VAL A 160 4.08 -2.49 7.64
CA VAL A 160 4.48 -1.12 7.99
C VAL A 160 3.34 -0.16 7.69
N THR A 161 3.03 0.70 8.66
CA THR A 161 1.98 1.72 8.52
C THR A 161 2.48 3.10 8.92
N SER A 162 1.86 4.14 8.33
CA SER A 162 2.18 5.54 8.61
C SER A 162 0.91 6.39 8.52
N ARG A 163 0.99 7.68 8.92
CA ARG A 163 -0.22 8.50 9.12
C ARG A 163 -0.61 9.35 7.93
N TRP A 164 0.35 10.03 7.29
CA TRP A 164 0.08 11.05 6.29
C TRP A 164 1.36 11.42 5.50
N PRO A 165 1.29 12.28 4.45
CA PRO A 165 2.44 12.56 3.59
C PRO A 165 3.69 13.06 4.31
N MET A 166 3.57 13.82 5.39
CA MET A 166 4.75 14.34 6.12
C MET A 166 5.53 13.24 6.86
N ASP A 167 4.92 12.08 7.11
CA ASP A 167 5.58 10.92 7.71
C ASP A 167 6.25 10.00 6.66
N LEU A 168 6.13 10.29 5.37
CA LEU A 168 6.76 9.51 4.28
C LEU A 168 8.25 9.23 4.48
N PRO A 169 9.08 10.14 5.01
CA PRO A 169 10.49 9.82 5.28
C PRO A 169 10.67 8.66 6.26
N ALA A 170 9.86 8.61 7.34
CA ALA A 170 9.90 7.51 8.32
C ALA A 170 9.32 6.22 7.71
N PHE A 171 8.16 6.32 7.07
CA PHE A 171 7.52 5.21 6.35
C PHE A 171 8.46 4.55 5.36
N MET A 172 9.13 5.34 4.52
CA MET A 172 10.03 4.82 3.50
C MET A 172 11.30 4.19 4.10
N ARG A 173 11.84 4.73 5.21
CA ARG A 173 12.98 4.07 5.88
C ARG A 173 12.64 2.64 6.30
N GLU A 174 11.45 2.43 6.87
CA GLU A 174 11.02 1.11 7.34
C GLU A 174 10.60 0.21 6.16
N MET A 175 9.85 0.73 5.20
CA MET A 175 9.50 -0.02 3.98
C MET A 175 10.74 -0.52 3.23
N MET A 176 11.77 0.33 3.08
CA MET A 176 13.00 -0.05 2.39
C MET A 176 13.85 -1.07 3.15
N LYS A 177 13.69 -1.22 4.47
CA LYS A 177 14.28 -2.36 5.21
C LYS A 177 13.61 -3.67 4.80
N MET A 178 12.27 -3.67 4.66
CA MET A 178 11.53 -4.85 4.18
C MET A 178 11.92 -5.21 2.74
N VAL A 179 12.06 -4.21 1.87
CA VAL A 179 12.53 -4.38 0.48
C VAL A 179 13.89 -5.09 0.45
N LYS A 180 14.86 -4.61 1.23
CA LYS A 180 16.20 -5.22 1.34
C LYS A 180 16.16 -6.64 1.89
N GLN A 181 15.25 -6.92 2.82
CA GLN A 181 15.08 -8.27 3.35
C GLN A 181 14.59 -9.23 2.26
N VAL A 182 13.61 -8.83 1.46
CA VAL A 182 13.11 -9.62 0.30
C VAL A 182 14.24 -9.91 -0.69
N GLU A 183 15.05 -8.89 -1.02
CA GLU A 183 16.19 -9.03 -1.94
C GLU A 183 17.21 -10.06 -1.40
N LYS A 184 17.52 -9.99 -0.11
CA LYS A 184 18.46 -10.91 0.55
C LYS A 184 17.94 -12.35 0.54
N GLU A 185 16.70 -12.58 0.97
CA GLU A 185 16.09 -13.91 1.01
C GLU A 185 16.01 -14.59 -0.37
N SER A 186 15.94 -13.79 -1.44
CA SER A 186 15.96 -14.29 -2.82
C SER A 186 17.37 -14.61 -3.33
N THR A 187 18.42 -14.13 -2.67
CA THR A 187 19.82 -14.39 -3.06
C THR A 187 20.34 -15.65 -2.35
N ASP A 188 19.75 -16.00 -1.20
CA ASP A 188 20.14 -17.14 -0.37
C ASP A 188 19.44 -18.46 -0.79
N LYS A 189 18.60 -18.41 -1.83
CA LYS A 189 17.89 -19.57 -2.46
C LYS A 189 18.49 -19.92 -3.80
#